data_9b888640441f05971a9f4bbe9dfde343
#
_entry.id   9b888640441f05971a9f4bbe9dfde343
#
_cell.length_a   1.000
_cell.length_b   1.000
_cell.length_c   1.000
_cell.angle_alpha   90.00
_cell.angle_beta   90.00
_cell.angle_gamma   90.00
#
_symmetry.space_group_name_H-M   'P 1'
#
loop_
_entity.id
_entity.type
_entity.pdbx_description
1 polymer ?
#
loop_
_entity_poly.entity_id
_entity_poly.type
_entity_poly.pdbx_seq_one_letter_code
_entity_poly.pdbx_strand_id
1 'polypeptide(L)'
;IVMCGLDVTNQAILAPEYLATLPTLNKTGKMLHALFSHYRSGSMQSGLRMHDLCAIAWLVRPELFTLQSCFVAVETQGQYTAGTTVVDIEGRLGQPANAQVALALDVEGFRQWVAEVFARAP
;
A
#
# COMPACT_ATOMS: atom_id res chain seq x y z
N ILE A 1 -14.47 -7.87 -3.01
CA ILE A 1 -13.03 -7.90 -2.66
C ILE A 1 -12.35 -6.71 -3.35
N VAL A 2 -11.47 -6.02 -2.62
CA VAL A 2 -10.54 -5.03 -3.19
C VAL A 2 -9.13 -5.56 -3.02
N MET A 3 -8.36 -5.56 -4.09
CA MET A 3 -7.00 -6.06 -4.13
C MET A 3 -6.03 -4.92 -4.47
N CYS A 4 -5.03 -4.71 -3.62
CA CYS A 4 -3.88 -3.87 -3.90
C CYS A 4 -2.66 -4.79 -4.08
N GLY A 5 -2.18 -4.94 -5.30
CA GLY A 5 -0.99 -5.72 -5.60
C GLY A 5 0.30 -5.04 -5.14
N LEU A 6 1.41 -5.77 -5.13
CA LEU A 6 2.72 -5.22 -4.76
C LEU A 6 3.21 -4.14 -5.73
N ASP A 7 2.77 -4.18 -6.97
CA ASP A 7 3.01 -3.16 -7.99
C ASP A 7 2.50 -1.77 -7.56
N VAL A 8 1.36 -1.72 -6.86
CA VAL A 8 0.78 -0.50 -6.29
C VAL A 8 1.36 -0.20 -4.91
N THR A 9 1.35 -1.18 -4.00
CA THR A 9 1.76 -0.94 -2.61
C THR A 9 3.25 -0.64 -2.45
N ASN A 10 4.10 -1.08 -3.39
CA ASN A 10 5.51 -0.69 -3.44
C ASN A 10 5.73 0.82 -3.67
N GLN A 11 4.72 1.53 -4.17
CA GLN A 11 4.76 2.99 -4.37
C GLN A 11 4.39 3.78 -3.11
N ALA A 12 3.73 3.14 -2.14
CA ALA A 12 3.31 3.73 -0.87
C ALA A 12 4.51 3.92 0.09
N ILE A 13 5.47 4.76 -0.31
CA ILE A 13 6.72 4.97 0.41
C ILE A 13 6.64 6.23 1.26
N LEU A 14 6.89 6.10 2.56
CA LEU A 14 7.21 7.23 3.43
C LEU A 14 8.69 7.59 3.25
N ALA A 15 8.93 8.83 2.83
CA ALA A 15 10.27 9.31 2.51
C ALA A 15 11.17 9.42 3.77
N PRO A 16 12.49 9.22 3.65
CA PRO A 16 13.43 9.30 4.77
C PRO A 16 13.35 10.63 5.52
N GLU A 17 13.18 11.73 4.78
CA GLU A 17 13.07 13.09 5.32
C GLU A 17 11.85 13.21 6.26
N TYR A 18 10.71 12.62 5.88
CA TYR A 18 9.53 12.58 6.72
C TYR A 18 9.72 11.68 7.94
N LEU A 19 10.30 10.49 7.75
CA LEU A 19 10.59 9.55 8.85
C LEU A 19 11.49 10.20 9.92
N ALA A 20 12.43 11.04 9.52
CA ALA A 20 13.31 11.76 10.43
C ALA A 20 12.59 12.81 11.31
N THR A 21 11.41 13.28 10.90
CA THR A 21 10.62 14.24 11.69
C THR A 21 9.79 13.57 12.80
N LEU A 22 9.50 12.28 12.69
CA LEU A 22 8.60 11.56 13.58
C LEU A 22 8.98 11.67 15.08
N PRO A 23 10.27 11.59 15.49
CA PRO A 23 10.64 11.67 16.91
C PRO A 23 10.22 12.97 17.60
N THR A 24 10.12 14.05 16.84
CA THR A 24 9.79 15.40 17.34
C THR A 24 8.35 15.81 17.07
N LEU A 25 7.60 15.00 16.34
CA LEU A 25 6.24 15.34 15.90
C LEU A 25 5.26 15.34 17.10
N ASN A 26 5.16 14.21 17.78
CA ASN A 26 4.33 14.00 18.96
C ASN A 26 4.71 12.66 19.64
N LYS A 27 3.96 12.24 20.67
CA LYS A 27 4.20 10.98 21.40
C LYS A 27 4.05 9.76 20.49
N THR A 28 3.03 9.74 19.64
CA THR A 28 2.80 8.66 18.66
C THR A 28 3.91 8.61 17.62
N GLY A 29 4.35 9.76 17.09
CA GLY A 29 5.47 9.82 16.16
C GLY A 29 6.76 9.26 16.74
N LYS A 30 7.06 9.57 18.00
CA LYS A 30 8.22 9.00 18.71
C LYS A 30 8.14 7.48 18.81
N MET A 31 6.96 6.94 19.11
CA MET A 31 6.71 5.49 19.16
C MET A 31 6.85 4.87 17.77
N LEU A 32 6.24 5.47 16.75
CA LEU A 32 6.30 4.99 15.36
C LEU A 32 7.74 4.98 14.83
N HIS A 33 8.54 6.00 15.12
CA HIS A 33 9.94 6.03 14.73
C HIS A 33 10.72 4.84 15.32
N ALA A 34 10.50 4.50 16.58
CA ALA A 34 11.13 3.35 17.21
C ALA A 34 10.69 2.02 16.57
N LEU A 35 9.41 1.86 16.23
CA LEU A 35 8.89 0.68 15.53
C LEU A 35 9.43 0.59 14.09
N PHE A 36 9.44 1.68 13.37
CA PHE A 36 9.87 1.75 11.98
C PHE A 36 11.37 1.48 11.79
N SER A 37 12.20 1.76 12.80
CA SER A 37 13.62 1.41 12.76
C SER A 37 13.87 -0.11 12.69
N HIS A 38 12.87 -0.93 13.03
CA HIS A 38 12.90 -2.39 12.94
C HIS A 38 12.02 -2.95 11.81
N TYR A 39 11.34 -2.09 11.07
CA TYR A 39 10.46 -2.50 9.97
C TYR A 39 11.27 -2.96 8.76
N ARG A 40 10.86 -4.10 8.15
CA ARG A 40 11.67 -4.79 7.14
C ARG A 40 11.32 -4.46 5.69
N SER A 41 10.34 -3.61 5.44
CA SER A 41 9.97 -3.23 4.06
C SER A 41 10.62 -1.91 3.64
N GLY A 42 11.92 -1.89 3.61
CA GLY A 42 12.74 -0.72 3.33
C GLY A 42 13.72 -0.42 4.46
N SER A 43 14.16 0.82 4.55
CA SER A 43 15.00 1.32 5.65
C SER A 43 14.67 2.78 5.98
N MET A 44 15.10 3.22 7.16
CA MET A 44 14.97 4.64 7.54
C MET A 44 15.73 5.58 6.57
N GLN A 45 16.74 5.06 5.85
CA GLN A 45 17.55 5.81 4.88
C GLN A 45 16.99 5.78 3.45
N SER A 46 16.28 4.71 3.07
CA SER A 46 15.73 4.56 1.71
C SER A 46 14.22 4.79 1.62
N GLY A 47 13.57 5.00 2.76
CA GLY A 47 12.12 5.06 2.89
C GLY A 47 11.50 3.70 3.21
N LEU A 48 10.28 3.74 3.74
CA LEU A 48 9.54 2.56 4.18
C LEU A 48 8.27 2.39 3.35
N ARG A 49 8.05 1.18 2.84
CA ARG A 49 6.84 0.82 2.09
C ARG A 49 5.72 0.44 3.06
N MET A 50 4.61 1.14 2.97
CA MET A 50 3.45 0.99 3.85
C MET A 50 2.40 0.08 3.20
N HIS A 51 2.73 -1.20 3.00
CA HIS A 51 1.86 -2.15 2.29
C HIS A 51 0.47 -2.26 2.93
N ASP A 52 0.40 -2.60 4.20
CA ASP A 52 -0.87 -2.84 4.89
C ASP A 52 -1.69 -1.55 5.06
N LEU A 53 -1.01 -0.41 5.14
CA LEU A 53 -1.67 0.89 5.24
C LEU A 53 -2.48 1.24 3.98
N CYS A 54 -2.14 0.67 2.82
CA CYS A 54 -2.91 0.86 1.59
C CYS A 54 -4.35 0.34 1.73
N ALA A 55 -4.58 -0.75 2.46
CA ALA A 55 -5.92 -1.26 2.70
C ALA A 55 -6.77 -0.30 3.54
N ILE A 56 -6.17 0.30 4.57
CA ILE A 56 -6.84 1.32 5.39
C ILE A 56 -7.03 2.62 4.60
N ALA A 57 -6.01 3.04 3.84
CA ALA A 57 -6.11 4.22 2.99
C ALA A 57 -7.28 4.10 2.01
N TRP A 58 -7.45 2.94 1.36
CA TRP A 58 -8.57 2.72 0.45
C TRP A 58 -9.93 2.86 1.16
N LEU A 59 -10.07 2.37 2.40
CA LEU A 59 -11.33 2.46 3.14
C LEU A 59 -11.73 3.90 3.49
N VAL A 60 -10.76 4.78 3.78
CA VAL A 60 -11.02 6.14 4.25
C VAL A 60 -10.75 7.23 3.21
N ARG A 61 -9.97 6.92 2.19
CA ARG A 61 -9.56 7.81 1.10
C ARG A 61 -9.55 7.05 -0.23
N PRO A 62 -10.70 6.48 -0.67
CA PRO A 62 -10.77 5.67 -1.89
C PRO A 62 -10.34 6.44 -3.15
N GLU A 63 -10.46 7.76 -3.14
CA GLU A 63 -10.05 8.63 -4.25
C GLU A 63 -8.54 8.62 -4.53
N LEU A 64 -7.73 8.13 -3.59
CA LEU A 64 -6.29 7.97 -3.80
C LEU A 64 -5.94 6.82 -4.76
N PHE A 65 -6.90 5.94 -5.05
CA PHE A 65 -6.68 4.74 -5.84
C PHE A 65 -7.46 4.76 -7.16
N THR A 66 -6.80 4.33 -8.23
CA THR A 66 -7.49 3.98 -9.48
C THR A 66 -7.80 2.50 -9.45
N LEU A 67 -9.09 2.15 -9.53
CA LEU A 67 -9.56 0.76 -9.48
C LEU A 67 -10.13 0.32 -10.83
N GLN A 68 -10.01 -0.97 -11.12
CA GLN A 68 -10.67 -1.63 -12.23
C GLN A 68 -11.31 -2.94 -11.77
N SER A 69 -12.54 -3.21 -12.26
CA SER A 69 -13.19 -4.51 -12.07
C SER A 69 -12.49 -5.54 -12.95
N CYS A 70 -11.89 -6.57 -12.34
CA CYS A 70 -11.19 -7.63 -13.04
C CYS A 70 -11.57 -9.00 -12.53
N PHE A 71 -11.39 -10.02 -13.38
CA PHE A 71 -11.31 -11.39 -12.90
C PHE A 71 -9.92 -11.62 -12.29
N VAL A 72 -9.88 -12.20 -11.10
CA VAL A 72 -8.64 -12.56 -10.40
C VAL A 72 -8.70 -14.02 -10.02
N ALA A 73 -7.66 -14.77 -10.37
CA ALA A 73 -7.44 -16.15 -9.93
C ALA A 73 -6.14 -16.25 -9.15
N VAL A 74 -6.01 -17.28 -8.31
CA VAL A 74 -4.76 -17.62 -7.63
C VAL A 74 -4.20 -18.89 -8.27
N GLU A 75 -2.97 -18.82 -8.75
CA GLU A 75 -2.25 -20.00 -9.24
C GLU A 75 -1.89 -20.91 -8.07
N THR A 76 -2.32 -22.17 -8.14
CA THR A 76 -2.15 -23.12 -7.01
C THR A 76 -1.26 -24.30 -7.32
N GLN A 77 -0.88 -24.53 -8.58
CA GLN A 77 -0.18 -25.74 -9.01
C GLN A 77 1.19 -25.50 -9.67
N GLY A 78 1.50 -24.28 -10.04
CA GLY A 78 2.77 -23.95 -10.69
C GLY A 78 3.96 -24.16 -9.75
N GLN A 79 5.02 -24.79 -10.24
CA GLN A 79 6.25 -25.03 -9.46
C GLN A 79 6.87 -23.75 -8.92
N TYR A 80 6.80 -22.64 -9.68
CA TYR A 80 7.41 -21.34 -9.35
C TYR A 80 6.37 -20.23 -9.11
N THR A 81 5.11 -20.47 -9.50
CA THR A 81 4.07 -19.43 -9.51
C THR A 81 2.92 -19.72 -8.53
N ALA A 82 2.99 -20.82 -7.78
CA ALA A 82 1.99 -21.13 -6.76
C ALA A 82 1.87 -19.98 -5.74
N GLY A 83 0.63 -19.49 -5.55
CA GLY A 83 0.31 -18.32 -4.71
C GLY A 83 0.31 -16.99 -5.47
N THR A 84 0.74 -16.96 -6.73
CA THR A 84 0.66 -15.75 -7.57
C THR A 84 -0.79 -15.43 -7.91
N THR A 85 -1.16 -14.17 -7.80
CA THR A 85 -2.45 -13.67 -8.30
C THR A 85 -2.34 -13.36 -9.81
N VAL A 86 -3.25 -13.94 -10.59
CA VAL A 86 -3.39 -13.69 -12.02
C VAL A 86 -4.56 -12.75 -12.21
N VAL A 87 -4.31 -11.56 -12.72
CA VAL A 87 -5.31 -10.50 -12.92
C VAL A 87 -5.59 -10.34 -14.41
N ASP A 88 -6.83 -10.57 -14.81
CA ASP A 88 -7.28 -10.41 -16.19
C ASP A 88 -7.76 -8.98 -16.46
N ILE A 89 -6.80 -8.06 -16.62
CA ILE A 89 -7.09 -6.63 -16.84
C ILE A 89 -7.83 -6.41 -18.17
N GLU A 90 -7.50 -7.19 -19.21
CA GLU A 90 -8.04 -7.02 -20.55
C GLU A 90 -9.26 -7.92 -20.84
N GLY A 91 -9.70 -8.74 -19.88
CA GLY A 91 -10.85 -9.63 -20.05
C GLY A 91 -10.60 -10.80 -20.99
N ARG A 92 -9.35 -11.19 -21.22
CA ARG A 92 -8.96 -12.23 -22.19
C ARG A 92 -9.42 -13.64 -21.80
N LEU A 93 -9.60 -13.88 -20.50
CA LEU A 93 -10.07 -15.16 -19.98
C LEU A 93 -11.59 -15.33 -20.11
N GLY A 94 -12.32 -14.26 -20.47
CA GLY A 94 -13.77 -14.30 -20.64
C GLY A 94 -14.54 -14.64 -19.35
N GLN A 95 -13.92 -14.47 -18.18
CA GLN A 95 -14.56 -14.72 -16.90
C GLN A 95 -15.18 -13.42 -16.33
N PRO A 96 -16.30 -13.52 -15.59
CA PRO A 96 -16.86 -12.35 -14.94
C PRO A 96 -15.91 -11.79 -13.86
N ALA A 97 -15.86 -10.47 -13.73
CA ALA A 97 -15.07 -9.82 -12.70
C ALA A 97 -15.51 -10.28 -11.30
N ASN A 98 -14.56 -10.60 -10.44
CA ASN A 98 -14.77 -11.03 -9.05
C ASN A 98 -14.05 -10.14 -8.02
N ALA A 99 -13.28 -9.16 -8.49
CA ALA A 99 -12.57 -8.22 -7.62
C ALA A 99 -12.48 -6.82 -8.24
N GLN A 100 -12.29 -5.83 -7.38
CA GLN A 100 -11.80 -4.51 -7.74
C GLN A 100 -10.30 -4.51 -7.53
N VAL A 101 -9.54 -4.22 -8.55
CA VAL A 101 -8.06 -4.25 -8.50
C VAL A 101 -7.53 -2.84 -8.60
N ALA A 102 -6.69 -2.44 -7.64
CA ALA A 102 -5.99 -1.18 -7.69
C ALA A 102 -4.90 -1.25 -8.78
N LEU A 103 -4.91 -0.29 -9.69
CA LEU A 103 -3.94 -0.17 -10.78
C LEU A 103 -2.97 1.00 -10.56
N ALA A 104 -3.36 1.99 -9.76
CA ALA A 104 -2.52 3.14 -9.44
C ALA A 104 -2.86 3.70 -8.04
N LEU A 105 -1.89 4.38 -7.47
CA LEU A 105 -1.97 5.14 -6.23
C LEU A 105 -1.52 6.58 -6.48
N ASP A 106 -2.30 7.55 -6.01
CA ASP A 106 -1.81 8.92 -5.83
C ASP A 106 -0.83 8.94 -4.66
N VAL A 107 0.46 8.83 -4.98
CA VAL A 107 1.53 8.71 -3.98
C VAL A 107 1.67 9.98 -3.13
N GLU A 108 1.52 11.16 -3.74
CA GLU A 108 1.63 12.42 -3.01
C GLU A 108 0.42 12.64 -2.10
N GLY A 109 -0.79 12.39 -2.59
CA GLY A 109 -2.00 12.41 -1.77
C GLY A 109 -1.94 11.42 -0.62
N PHE A 110 -1.41 10.22 -0.85
CA PHE A 110 -1.19 9.21 0.21
C PHE A 110 -0.21 9.72 1.28
N ARG A 111 0.94 10.27 0.89
CA ARG A 111 1.94 10.81 1.82
C ARG A 111 1.39 11.97 2.64
N GLN A 112 0.67 12.88 1.98
CA GLN A 112 0.02 14.00 2.66
C GLN A 112 -1.01 13.50 3.69
N TRP A 113 -1.87 12.56 3.30
CA TRP A 113 -2.86 11.98 4.20
C TRP A 113 -2.19 11.32 5.42
N VAL A 114 -1.13 10.53 5.23
CA VAL A 114 -0.39 9.92 6.33
C VAL A 114 0.20 10.97 7.28
N ALA A 115 0.80 12.02 6.71
CA ALA A 115 1.37 13.11 7.50
C ALA A 115 0.31 13.83 8.35
N GLU A 116 -0.87 14.11 7.76
CA GLU A 116 -1.99 14.72 8.47
C GLU A 116 -2.53 13.85 9.60
N VAL A 117 -2.64 12.53 9.36
CA VAL A 117 -3.12 11.57 10.38
C VAL A 117 -2.13 11.49 11.54
N PHE A 118 -0.83 11.37 11.25
CA PHE A 118 0.19 11.28 12.29
C PHE A 118 0.33 12.60 13.07
N ALA A 119 0.16 13.74 12.42
CA ALA A 119 0.20 15.04 13.10
C ALA A 119 -0.96 15.23 14.10
N ARG A 120 -2.11 14.62 13.86
CA ARG A 120 -3.29 14.69 14.75
C ARG A 120 -3.25 13.66 15.88
N ALA A 121 -2.37 12.70 15.80
CA ALA A 121 -2.22 11.68 16.85
C ALA A 121 -1.64 12.29 18.14
N PRO A 122 -1.96 11.74 19.33
CA PRO A 122 -1.47 12.25 20.61
C PRO A 122 0.04 12.03 20.79
#